data_a341873feb1e678753e35c7b83faf831
#
_entry.id   a341873feb1e678753e35c7b83faf831
#
_cell.length_a   1.000
_cell.length_b   1.000
_cell.length_c   1.000
_cell.angle_alpha   90.00
_cell.angle_beta   90.00
_cell.angle_gamma   90.00
#
_symmetry.space_group_name_H-M   'P 1'
#
loop_
_entity.id
_entity.type
_entity.pdbx_description
1 polymer ?
#
loop_
_entity_poly.entity_id
_entity_poly.type
_entity_poly.pdbx_seq_one_letter_code
_entity_poly.pdbx_strand_id
1 'polypeptide(L)'
;MALQKLVAVFAVILLINKGCHSRNSGCGNAALNTRIVGGQTAVPGSWPWQIVFKNADFFFCGGSVINNQWLLTAAHCAPSIDPDTTSVHLGIFYLNSFNPGEVIRSVAEVHCNPGYNSQTYNNDICLVKMSAPVNFTEFIQPICLADENSTFYDELSVWVTGFGITSLGAVADTLQEVSVPIIGNNRCHCYNQAYGTVTDNMMCAGVEAGGKDSCQGDSGGPLVVNIGGTWVQGGVVSFGAGCGVALLPGVYARVSQYKQWITNTVTGPPPGFVSFTSPGINFDDFFTCPPPPPPTPTSFPTTTDDSVFGSGENLGHFTHLTALSVLGLFLHFFISSGGM
;
A
#
# COMPACT_ATOMS: atom_id res chain seq x y z
N MET A 1 32.22 -34.03 44.20
CA MET A 1 31.54 -34.41 42.92
C MET A 1 30.21 -33.66 42.71
N ALA A 2 29.33 -33.52 43.70
CA ALA A 2 28.05 -32.80 43.52
C ALA A 2 28.22 -31.28 43.23
N LEU A 3 29.13 -30.60 43.94
CA LEU A 3 29.40 -29.18 43.77
C LEU A 3 29.97 -28.84 42.39
N GLN A 4 30.87 -29.68 41.83
CA GLN A 4 31.40 -29.49 40.47
C GLN A 4 30.34 -29.67 39.37
N LYS A 5 29.39 -30.59 39.59
CA LYS A 5 28.26 -30.76 38.64
C LYS A 5 27.29 -29.57 38.70
N LEU A 6 27.08 -28.98 39.90
CA LEU A 6 26.24 -27.79 40.07
C LEU A 6 26.86 -26.55 39.40
N VAL A 7 28.18 -26.35 39.56
CA VAL A 7 28.90 -25.24 38.89
C VAL A 7 28.89 -25.41 37.34
N ALA A 8 29.04 -26.64 36.85
CA ALA A 8 28.96 -26.89 35.40
C ALA A 8 27.57 -26.63 34.84
N VAL A 9 26.50 -26.98 35.55
CA VAL A 9 25.11 -26.70 35.12
C VAL A 9 24.84 -25.18 35.15
N PHE A 10 25.30 -24.45 36.17
CA PHE A 10 25.17 -22.99 36.19
C PHE A 10 25.97 -22.30 35.08
N ALA A 11 27.16 -22.78 34.76
CA ALA A 11 27.97 -22.27 33.64
C ALA A 11 27.31 -22.51 32.26
N VAL A 12 26.66 -23.67 32.07
CA VAL A 12 25.90 -23.97 30.84
C VAL A 12 24.65 -23.11 30.73
N ILE A 13 23.93 -22.87 31.83
CA ILE A 13 22.76 -21.98 31.84
C ILE A 13 23.17 -20.52 31.56
N LEU A 14 24.32 -20.06 32.06
CA LEU A 14 24.87 -18.74 31.75
C LEU A 14 25.34 -18.60 30.29
N LEU A 15 25.78 -19.70 29.67
CA LEU A 15 26.17 -19.71 28.24
C LEU A 15 24.97 -19.74 27.30
N ILE A 16 23.85 -20.36 27.73
CA ILE A 16 22.60 -20.38 26.95
C ILE A 16 21.90 -19.01 26.96
N ASN A 17 22.10 -18.20 28.03
CA ASN A 17 21.57 -16.82 28.09
C ASN A 17 22.40 -15.78 27.30
N LYS A 18 23.48 -16.16 26.64
CA LYS A 18 24.24 -15.29 25.73
C LYS A 18 23.76 -15.47 24.28
N GLY A 19 22.54 -15.11 23.95
CA GLY A 19 22.20 -15.34 22.57
C GLY A 19 20.90 -14.79 22.06
N CYS A 20 20.31 -13.81 22.68
CA CYS A 20 19.35 -12.98 21.94
C CYS A 20 19.76 -11.51 22.05
N HIS A 21 20.94 -11.19 21.53
CA HIS A 21 21.17 -9.83 21.08
C HIS A 21 20.32 -9.69 19.81
N SER A 22 19.15 -9.08 19.93
CA SER A 22 18.55 -8.38 18.82
C SER A 22 19.67 -7.55 18.22
N ARG A 23 20.19 -7.94 17.05
CA ARG A 23 21.02 -7.05 16.25
C ARG A 23 20.14 -5.84 16.02
N ASN A 24 20.52 -4.73 16.60
CA ASN A 24 19.93 -3.44 16.31
C ASN A 24 20.23 -3.21 14.81
N SER A 25 19.27 -3.59 13.97
CA SER A 25 19.42 -3.65 12.50
C SER A 25 19.46 -2.26 11.92
N GLY A 26 19.84 -1.24 12.58
CA GLY A 26 19.93 0.13 12.05
C GLY A 26 18.65 0.63 11.31
N CYS A 27 17.65 -0.23 11.18
CA CYS A 27 16.36 0.01 10.51
C CYS A 27 15.21 -0.65 11.28
N GLY A 28 13.97 -0.28 10.96
CA GLY A 28 12.75 -0.89 11.49
C GLY A 28 12.49 -0.57 12.96
N ASN A 29 13.13 0.45 13.52
CA ASN A 29 12.93 0.88 14.90
C ASN A 29 11.89 1.99 14.97
N ALA A 30 10.80 1.77 15.69
CA ALA A 30 9.75 2.74 15.95
C ALA A 30 9.55 2.87 17.48
N ALA A 31 10.43 3.62 18.13
CA ALA A 31 10.45 3.75 19.59
C ALA A 31 9.12 4.30 20.17
N LEU A 32 8.40 5.11 19.40
CA LEU A 32 7.13 5.70 19.80
C LEU A 32 5.90 4.83 19.40
N ASN A 33 6.11 3.70 18.71
CA ASN A 33 5.03 2.78 18.36
C ASN A 33 4.80 1.77 19.48
N THR A 34 3.92 2.11 20.41
CA THR A 34 3.60 1.27 21.58
C THR A 34 2.28 0.50 21.41
N ARG A 35 1.62 0.53 20.26
CA ARG A 35 0.24 0.03 20.05
C ARG A 35 0.13 -1.10 19.04
N ILE A 36 -0.91 -1.93 19.23
CA ILE A 36 -1.22 -3.13 18.45
C ILE A 36 -2.73 -3.17 18.04
N VAL A 37 -3.41 -2.02 17.86
CA VAL A 37 -4.84 -2.03 17.48
C VAL A 37 -5.09 -1.07 16.31
N GLY A 38 -5.75 -1.56 15.25
CA GLY A 38 -5.77 -0.95 13.94
C GLY A 38 -7.04 -0.20 13.50
N GLY A 39 -6.87 0.67 12.50
CA GLY A 39 -7.94 1.42 11.81
C GLY A 39 -8.32 2.72 12.49
N GLN A 40 -7.36 3.59 12.73
CA GLN A 40 -7.52 4.86 13.45
C GLN A 40 -6.42 5.86 13.06
N THR A 41 -6.53 7.08 13.58
CA THR A 41 -5.44 8.07 13.57
C THR A 41 -4.21 7.48 14.29
N ALA A 42 -3.04 7.55 13.64
CA ALA A 42 -1.77 7.12 14.20
C ALA A 42 -1.37 7.97 15.43
N VAL A 43 -0.40 7.49 16.19
CA VAL A 43 0.25 8.33 17.22
C VAL A 43 1.40 9.10 16.57
N PRO A 44 1.61 10.39 16.88
CA PRO A 44 2.76 11.13 16.36
C PRO A 44 4.08 10.38 16.60
N GLY A 45 4.86 10.18 15.52
CA GLY A 45 6.13 9.46 15.54
C GLY A 45 6.04 7.93 15.57
N SER A 46 4.84 7.32 15.54
CA SER A 46 4.70 5.86 15.55
C SER A 46 5.15 5.19 14.24
N TRP A 47 5.22 5.93 13.14
CA TRP A 47 5.64 5.46 11.82
C TRP A 47 6.75 6.35 11.26
N PRO A 48 7.97 6.31 11.83
CA PRO A 48 9.01 7.30 11.57
C PRO A 48 9.64 7.18 10.17
N TRP A 49 9.28 6.17 9.40
CA TRP A 49 9.68 6.01 7.99
C TRP A 49 8.67 6.59 7.01
N GLN A 50 7.45 6.93 7.46
CA GLN A 50 6.43 7.50 6.58
C GLN A 50 6.88 8.85 6.03
N ILE A 51 6.75 9.02 4.69
CA ILE A 51 6.96 10.30 4.01
C ILE A 51 5.79 10.64 3.11
N VAL A 52 5.71 11.89 2.70
CA VAL A 52 4.83 12.34 1.62
C VAL A 52 5.59 13.16 0.60
N PHE A 53 5.14 13.08 -0.65
CA PHE A 53 5.54 13.96 -1.74
C PHE A 53 4.51 15.04 -1.94
N LYS A 54 4.97 16.31 -2.07
CA LYS A 54 4.13 17.47 -2.36
C LYS A 54 4.69 18.26 -3.53
N ASN A 55 3.78 18.75 -4.39
CA ASN A 55 4.08 19.82 -5.35
C ASN A 55 3.43 21.10 -4.83
N ALA A 56 4.23 22.09 -4.42
CA ALA A 56 3.80 23.19 -3.58
C ALA A 56 3.10 22.63 -2.32
N ASP A 57 1.81 22.93 -2.13
CA ASP A 57 1.04 22.46 -0.97
C ASP A 57 0.18 21.22 -1.27
N PHE A 58 0.24 20.70 -2.50
CA PHE A 58 -0.58 19.56 -2.92
C PHE A 58 0.15 18.23 -2.70
N PHE A 59 -0.34 17.45 -1.75
CA PHE A 59 0.06 16.06 -1.54
C PHE A 59 -0.46 15.17 -2.67
N PHE A 60 0.41 14.25 -3.18
CA PHE A 60 0.00 13.35 -4.24
C PHE A 60 0.37 11.88 -4.03
N CYS A 61 1.45 11.58 -3.29
CA CYS A 61 1.90 10.21 -3.00
C CYS A 61 2.61 10.13 -1.66
N GLY A 62 2.55 8.95 -1.06
CA GLY A 62 3.36 8.57 0.07
C GLY A 62 4.64 7.83 -0.33
N GLY A 63 5.40 7.41 0.66
CA GLY A 63 6.59 6.61 0.51
C GLY A 63 7.20 6.26 1.86
N SER A 64 8.39 5.66 1.84
CA SER A 64 9.12 5.28 3.05
C SER A 64 10.61 5.58 2.96
N VAL A 65 11.20 5.96 4.11
CA VAL A 65 12.65 6.12 4.26
C VAL A 65 13.30 4.75 4.34
N ILE A 66 14.25 4.44 3.46
CA ILE A 66 15.00 3.16 3.46
C ILE A 66 16.47 3.31 3.89
N ASN A 67 17.03 4.51 3.77
CA ASN A 67 18.28 4.92 4.39
C ASN A 67 18.29 6.45 4.55
N ASN A 68 19.44 7.05 4.92
CA ASN A 68 19.50 8.49 5.21
C ASN A 68 19.29 9.41 3.98
N GLN A 69 19.28 8.89 2.75
CA GLN A 69 19.12 9.70 1.54
C GLN A 69 18.17 9.09 0.50
N TRP A 70 17.75 7.84 0.66
CA TRP A 70 16.91 7.14 -0.28
C TRP A 70 15.53 6.81 0.28
N LEU A 71 14.54 6.93 -0.59
CA LEU A 71 13.12 6.67 -0.34
C LEU A 71 12.64 5.60 -1.30
N LEU A 72 11.63 4.83 -0.85
CA LEU A 72 10.92 3.85 -1.64
C LEU A 72 9.48 4.33 -1.84
N THR A 73 8.98 4.27 -3.08
CA THR A 73 7.62 4.64 -3.46
C THR A 73 7.16 3.82 -4.68
N ALA A 74 5.97 4.10 -5.20
CA ALA A 74 5.44 3.46 -6.41
C ALA A 74 5.93 4.15 -7.69
N ALA A 75 6.08 3.38 -8.77
CA ALA A 75 6.49 3.92 -10.06
C ALA A 75 5.40 4.78 -10.72
N HIS A 76 4.12 4.49 -10.46
CA HIS A 76 3.02 5.32 -10.96
C HIS A 76 2.98 6.73 -10.34
N CYS A 77 3.69 6.96 -9.22
CA CYS A 77 3.87 8.29 -8.63
C CYS A 77 4.89 9.14 -9.38
N ALA A 78 5.86 8.50 -10.08
CA ALA A 78 6.99 9.18 -10.68
C ALA A 78 6.64 10.27 -11.71
N PRO A 79 5.59 10.15 -12.55
CA PRO A 79 5.21 11.23 -13.47
C PRO A 79 4.83 12.55 -12.78
N SER A 80 4.48 12.50 -11.50
CA SER A 80 4.17 13.68 -10.67
C SER A 80 5.37 14.19 -9.88
N ILE A 81 6.50 13.47 -9.90
CA ILE A 81 7.73 13.87 -9.21
C ILE A 81 8.60 14.68 -10.17
N ASP A 82 8.59 15.98 -9.99
CA ASP A 82 9.47 16.92 -10.68
C ASP A 82 10.59 17.36 -9.70
N PRO A 83 11.86 17.09 -9.99
CA PRO A 83 12.98 17.46 -9.11
C PRO A 83 13.04 18.95 -8.74
N ASP A 84 12.54 19.82 -9.64
CA ASP A 84 12.59 21.28 -9.43
C ASP A 84 11.46 21.79 -8.52
N THR A 85 10.33 21.08 -8.46
CA THR A 85 9.12 21.56 -7.75
C THR A 85 8.66 20.63 -6.64
N THR A 86 9.04 19.34 -6.66
CA THR A 86 8.60 18.37 -5.66
C THR A 86 9.41 18.49 -4.38
N SER A 87 8.71 18.58 -3.26
CA SER A 87 9.26 18.46 -1.91
C SER A 87 8.90 17.12 -1.27
N VAL A 88 9.85 16.59 -0.50
CA VAL A 88 9.69 15.40 0.34
C VAL A 88 9.59 15.85 1.79
N HIS A 89 8.53 15.43 2.47
CA HIS A 89 8.27 15.76 3.87
C HIS A 89 8.42 14.51 4.73
N LEU A 90 9.33 14.56 5.69
CA LEU A 90 9.66 13.48 6.63
C LEU A 90 9.33 13.92 8.06
N GLY A 91 9.05 12.96 8.95
CA GLY A 91 8.76 13.25 10.36
C GLY A 91 7.43 13.96 10.57
N ILE A 92 6.46 13.70 9.69
CA ILE A 92 5.14 14.36 9.69
C ILE A 92 4.07 13.49 10.35
N PHE A 93 3.15 14.15 11.01
CA PHE A 93 1.91 13.60 11.53
C PHE A 93 0.69 14.38 11.02
N TYR A 94 0.81 15.70 10.89
CA TYR A 94 -0.19 16.55 10.26
C TYR A 94 0.20 16.84 8.81
N LEU A 95 -0.74 16.66 7.88
CA LEU A 95 -0.49 16.88 6.46
C LEU A 95 -0.30 18.36 6.12
N ASN A 96 -1.13 19.24 6.71
CA ASN A 96 -1.19 20.67 6.37
C ASN A 96 -0.97 21.59 7.59
N SER A 97 -0.40 21.06 8.68
CA SER A 97 -0.12 21.81 9.90
C SER A 97 1.32 21.61 10.36
N PHE A 98 1.75 22.39 11.33
CA PHE A 98 3.10 22.31 11.88
C PHE A 98 3.41 20.95 12.51
N ASN A 99 4.56 20.39 12.17
CA ASN A 99 5.09 19.17 12.74
C ASN A 99 6.46 19.45 13.39
N PRO A 100 6.62 19.24 14.70
CA PRO A 100 7.89 19.56 15.40
C PRO A 100 9.11 18.78 14.90
N GLY A 101 8.90 17.59 14.33
CA GLY A 101 9.94 16.69 13.81
C GLY A 101 10.15 16.76 12.30
N GLU A 102 9.48 17.68 11.60
CA GLU A 102 9.47 17.72 10.14
C GLU A 102 10.82 18.17 9.56
N VAL A 103 11.24 17.40 8.55
CA VAL A 103 12.38 17.75 7.70
C VAL A 103 11.92 17.73 6.25
N ILE A 104 12.20 18.80 5.52
CA ILE A 104 11.87 18.92 4.10
C ILE A 104 13.14 18.76 3.26
N ARG A 105 13.04 18.02 2.16
CA ARG A 105 14.11 17.85 1.15
C ARG A 105 13.51 17.97 -0.25
N SER A 106 14.30 18.49 -1.19
CA SER A 106 14.01 18.36 -2.62
C SER A 106 14.43 16.99 -3.13
N VAL A 107 13.95 16.65 -4.30
CA VAL A 107 14.33 15.43 -5.03
C VAL A 107 15.61 15.69 -5.82
N ALA A 108 16.56 14.75 -5.78
CA ALA A 108 17.78 14.79 -6.59
C ALA A 108 17.70 13.84 -7.79
N GLU A 109 17.21 12.62 -7.59
CA GLU A 109 17.15 11.58 -8.61
C GLU A 109 15.90 10.73 -8.43
N VAL A 110 15.35 10.23 -9.53
CA VAL A 110 14.20 9.31 -9.55
C VAL A 110 14.58 8.09 -10.39
N HIS A 111 14.52 6.91 -9.80
CA HIS A 111 14.88 5.65 -10.43
C HIS A 111 13.72 4.66 -10.29
N CYS A 112 12.89 4.56 -11.32
CA CYS A 112 11.83 3.54 -11.35
C CYS A 112 12.32 2.22 -11.92
N ASN A 113 11.70 1.13 -11.52
CA ASN A 113 12.04 -0.17 -12.06
C ASN A 113 11.87 -0.18 -13.58
N PRO A 114 12.88 -0.58 -14.36
CA PRO A 114 12.80 -0.54 -15.84
C PRO A 114 11.75 -1.46 -16.44
N GLY A 115 11.28 -2.45 -15.67
CA GLY A 115 10.19 -3.34 -16.05
C GLY A 115 8.81 -2.85 -15.65
N TYR A 116 8.65 -1.62 -15.17
CA TYR A 116 7.35 -1.07 -14.82
C TYR A 116 6.43 -1.00 -16.05
N ASN A 117 5.22 -1.49 -15.89
CA ASN A 117 4.18 -1.45 -16.93
C ASN A 117 2.96 -0.69 -16.40
N SER A 118 2.69 0.48 -16.96
CA SER A 118 1.60 1.36 -16.51
C SER A 118 0.20 0.85 -16.83
N GLN A 119 0.06 -0.16 -17.69
CA GLN A 119 -1.25 -0.77 -18.00
C GLN A 119 -1.63 -1.88 -17.02
N THR A 120 -0.62 -2.62 -16.54
CA THR A 120 -0.82 -3.77 -15.65
C THR A 120 -0.38 -3.49 -14.22
N TYR A 121 0.27 -2.36 -13.96
CA TYR A 121 0.95 -2.00 -12.71
C TYR A 121 2.00 -3.04 -12.26
N ASN A 122 2.45 -3.94 -13.16
CA ASN A 122 3.52 -4.86 -12.83
C ASN A 122 4.82 -4.09 -12.61
N ASN A 123 5.60 -4.46 -11.59
CA ASN A 123 6.83 -3.78 -11.16
C ASN A 123 6.63 -2.31 -10.77
N ASP A 124 5.52 -2.00 -10.10
CA ASP A 124 5.17 -0.64 -9.66
C ASP A 124 5.98 -0.21 -8.43
N ILE A 125 7.27 0.04 -8.64
CA ILE A 125 8.22 0.39 -7.59
C ILE A 125 9.26 1.39 -8.10
N CYS A 126 9.58 2.39 -7.29
CA CYS A 126 10.49 3.48 -7.63
C CYS A 126 11.33 3.89 -6.42
N LEU A 127 12.57 4.22 -6.66
CA LEU A 127 13.51 4.77 -5.69
C LEU A 127 13.70 6.25 -5.96
N VAL A 128 13.64 7.06 -4.91
CA VAL A 128 13.84 8.50 -4.99
C VAL A 128 15.00 8.89 -4.08
N LYS A 129 15.97 9.60 -4.63
CA LYS A 129 17.11 10.13 -3.87
C LYS A 129 16.82 11.57 -3.47
N MET A 130 16.93 11.87 -2.19
CA MET A 130 16.83 13.22 -1.66
C MET A 130 18.08 14.06 -2.00
N SER A 131 17.92 15.37 -2.15
CA SER A 131 18.98 16.33 -2.45
C SER A 131 20.11 16.36 -1.38
N ALA A 132 19.77 16.02 -0.14
CA ALA A 132 20.73 15.90 0.96
C ALA A 132 20.29 14.81 1.94
N PRO A 133 21.21 14.16 2.64
CA PRO A 133 20.89 13.20 3.67
C PRO A 133 20.14 13.84 4.84
N VAL A 134 19.39 13.00 5.59
CA VAL A 134 18.73 13.37 6.82
C VAL A 134 19.42 12.72 8.02
N ASN A 135 19.34 13.38 9.16
CA ASN A 135 19.70 12.77 10.44
C ASN A 135 18.49 11.99 10.98
N PHE A 136 18.73 10.79 11.46
CA PHE A 136 17.69 10.01 12.10
C PHE A 136 17.37 10.58 13.49
N THR A 137 16.07 10.62 13.79
CA THR A 137 15.50 11.12 15.03
C THR A 137 14.43 10.14 15.52
N GLU A 138 13.73 10.45 16.60
CA GLU A 138 12.56 9.65 17.01
C GLU A 138 11.40 9.73 16.00
N PHE A 139 11.36 10.77 15.15
CA PHE A 139 10.32 10.98 14.13
C PHE A 139 10.78 10.58 12.71
N ILE A 140 12.06 10.32 12.49
CA ILE A 140 12.63 9.93 11.19
C ILE A 140 13.56 8.75 11.39
N GLN A 141 13.16 7.58 10.93
CA GLN A 141 13.92 6.34 11.00
C GLN A 141 13.74 5.53 9.71
N PRO A 142 14.76 4.78 9.26
CA PRO A 142 14.59 3.92 8.10
C PRO A 142 13.80 2.67 8.45
N ILE A 143 12.93 2.22 7.54
CA ILE A 143 12.30 0.92 7.60
C ILE A 143 13.26 -0.16 7.11
N CYS A 144 13.18 -1.38 7.64
CA CYS A 144 13.81 -2.54 7.03
C CYS A 144 12.98 -3.02 5.84
N LEU A 145 13.64 -3.54 4.84
CA LEU A 145 13.01 -4.10 3.64
C LEU A 145 12.96 -5.63 3.73
N ALA A 146 11.89 -6.22 3.22
CA ALA A 146 11.78 -7.67 3.11
C ALA A 146 12.86 -8.23 2.18
N ASP A 147 13.65 -9.18 2.69
CA ASP A 147 14.65 -9.91 1.91
C ASP A 147 13.99 -10.85 0.88
N GLU A 148 14.73 -11.23 -0.16
CA GLU A 148 14.26 -12.07 -1.28
C GLU A 148 13.61 -13.40 -0.87
N ASN A 149 14.00 -13.97 0.29
CA ASN A 149 13.44 -15.21 0.81
C ASN A 149 12.27 -15.00 1.79
N SER A 150 11.73 -13.78 1.86
CA SER A 150 10.60 -13.49 2.75
C SER A 150 9.31 -14.09 2.21
N THR A 151 8.49 -14.67 3.11
CA THR A 151 7.16 -15.19 2.80
C THR A 151 6.09 -14.46 3.59
N PHE A 152 4.98 -14.17 2.91
CA PHE A 152 3.82 -13.51 3.47
C PHE A 152 2.59 -14.37 3.17
N TYR A 153 2.19 -15.20 4.12
CA TYR A 153 1.08 -16.15 3.96
C TYR A 153 -0.27 -15.44 4.12
N ASP A 154 -1.26 -16.07 3.56
CA ASP A 154 -2.67 -15.71 3.73
C ASP A 154 -3.01 -15.53 5.22
N GLU A 155 -3.87 -14.54 5.54
CA GLU A 155 -4.30 -14.15 6.90
C GLU A 155 -3.19 -13.53 7.81
N LEU A 156 -1.95 -13.36 7.34
CA LEU A 156 -0.94 -12.63 8.09
C LEU A 156 -1.38 -11.18 8.30
N SER A 157 -1.45 -10.74 9.55
CA SER A 157 -1.79 -9.35 9.87
C SER A 157 -0.63 -8.40 9.57
N VAL A 158 -0.90 -7.39 8.74
CA VAL A 158 0.05 -6.33 8.35
C VAL A 158 -0.56 -4.96 8.59
N TRP A 159 0.26 -3.92 8.48
CA TRP A 159 -0.15 -2.53 8.67
C TRP A 159 0.09 -1.72 7.42
N VAL A 160 -0.85 -0.84 7.10
CA VAL A 160 -0.72 0.17 6.05
C VAL A 160 -0.90 1.53 6.69
N THR A 161 -0.08 2.50 6.27
CA THR A 161 -0.10 3.86 6.79
C THR A 161 -0.09 4.89 5.67
N GLY A 162 -0.79 6.00 5.88
CA GLY A 162 -0.81 7.08 4.91
C GLY A 162 -1.81 8.18 5.25
N PHE A 163 -1.98 9.10 4.31
CA PHE A 163 -2.90 10.24 4.39
C PHE A 163 -4.04 10.14 3.36
N GLY A 164 -4.31 8.93 2.89
CA GLY A 164 -5.33 8.69 1.87
C GLY A 164 -6.74 9.09 2.28
N ILE A 165 -7.65 8.96 1.33
CA ILE A 165 -9.06 9.28 1.54
C ILE A 165 -9.63 8.35 2.61
N THR A 166 -10.24 8.94 3.62
CA THR A 166 -10.93 8.23 4.70
C THR A 166 -12.39 7.91 4.33
N SER A 167 -13.07 7.16 5.18
CA SER A 167 -14.51 6.88 5.06
C SER A 167 -15.39 8.15 4.99
N LEU A 168 -14.84 9.31 5.32
CA LEU A 168 -15.52 10.60 5.20
C LEU A 168 -15.40 11.20 3.78
N GLY A 169 -14.71 10.56 2.85
CA GLY A 169 -14.54 11.00 1.47
C GLY A 169 -13.55 12.16 1.29
N ALA A 170 -12.70 12.41 2.29
CA ALA A 170 -11.68 13.47 2.26
C ALA A 170 -10.30 12.91 2.60
N VAL A 171 -9.24 13.53 2.06
CA VAL A 171 -7.85 13.29 2.43
C VAL A 171 -7.69 13.55 3.93
N ALA A 172 -6.98 12.66 4.63
CA ALA A 172 -6.78 12.78 6.06
C ALA A 172 -5.82 13.93 6.40
N ASP A 173 -6.20 14.77 7.36
CA ASP A 173 -5.31 15.82 7.89
C ASP A 173 -4.23 15.26 8.82
N THR A 174 -4.43 14.07 9.36
CA THR A 174 -3.49 13.34 10.24
C THR A 174 -3.14 12.00 9.66
N LEU A 175 -1.91 11.53 9.91
CA LEU A 175 -1.47 10.20 9.52
C LEU A 175 -2.44 9.14 10.06
N GLN A 176 -2.91 8.28 9.17
CA GLN A 176 -3.79 7.15 9.49
C GLN A 176 -3.00 5.85 9.49
N GLU A 177 -3.49 4.88 10.25
CA GLU A 177 -2.97 3.53 10.30
C GLU A 177 -4.11 2.51 10.25
N VAL A 178 -3.94 1.44 9.51
CA VAL A 178 -4.91 0.34 9.43
C VAL A 178 -4.20 -1.01 9.43
N SER A 179 -4.71 -1.94 10.23
CA SER A 179 -4.29 -3.34 10.17
C SER A 179 -5.26 -4.13 9.32
N VAL A 180 -4.70 -4.85 8.34
CA VAL A 180 -5.41 -5.70 7.40
C VAL A 180 -4.69 -7.04 7.26
N PRO A 181 -5.41 -8.15 6.97
CA PRO A 181 -4.77 -9.42 6.65
C PRO A 181 -4.19 -9.41 5.23
N ILE A 182 -3.12 -10.16 5.02
CA ILE A 182 -2.69 -10.57 3.68
C ILE A 182 -3.78 -11.45 3.08
N ILE A 183 -4.08 -11.23 1.81
CA ILE A 183 -4.88 -12.11 0.98
C ILE A 183 -3.91 -12.83 0.03
N GLY A 184 -3.91 -14.15 0.06
CA GLY A 184 -3.01 -14.96 -0.75
C GLY A 184 -3.18 -14.68 -2.24
N ASN A 185 -2.11 -14.86 -3.04
CA ASN A 185 -2.11 -14.46 -4.44
C ASN A 185 -3.12 -15.26 -5.29
N ASN A 186 -3.38 -16.54 -4.98
CA ASN A 186 -4.40 -17.32 -5.69
C ASN A 186 -5.80 -16.75 -5.45
N ARG A 187 -6.13 -16.44 -4.19
CA ARG A 187 -7.40 -15.83 -3.79
C ARG A 187 -7.52 -14.42 -4.37
N CYS A 188 -6.48 -13.62 -4.27
CA CYS A 188 -6.45 -12.27 -4.81
C CYS A 188 -6.61 -12.25 -6.33
N HIS A 189 -5.95 -13.15 -7.05
CA HIS A 189 -6.13 -13.30 -8.50
C HIS A 189 -7.58 -13.61 -8.85
N CYS A 190 -8.22 -14.50 -8.07
CA CYS A 190 -9.62 -14.84 -8.26
C CYS A 190 -10.54 -13.63 -8.12
N TYR A 191 -10.33 -12.80 -7.11
CA TYR A 191 -11.12 -11.60 -6.85
C TYR A 191 -10.89 -10.49 -7.90
N ASN A 192 -9.67 -10.39 -8.42
CA ASN A 192 -9.28 -9.33 -9.36
C ASN A 192 -9.39 -9.73 -10.83
N GLN A 193 -9.98 -10.86 -11.21
CA GLN A 193 -10.07 -11.33 -12.60
C GLN A 193 -10.63 -10.30 -13.58
N ALA A 194 -11.55 -9.44 -13.15
CA ALA A 194 -12.13 -8.40 -13.98
C ALA A 194 -11.24 -7.15 -14.12
N TYR A 195 -10.23 -6.99 -13.26
CA TYR A 195 -9.42 -5.77 -13.15
C TYR A 195 -7.96 -5.97 -13.59
N GLY A 196 -7.51 -7.22 -13.72
CA GLY A 196 -6.16 -7.54 -14.16
C GLY A 196 -5.58 -8.80 -13.53
N THR A 197 -4.35 -9.11 -13.93
CA THR A 197 -3.61 -10.27 -13.43
C THR A 197 -2.76 -9.89 -12.24
N VAL A 198 -2.94 -10.56 -11.12
CA VAL A 198 -2.02 -10.49 -9.98
C VAL A 198 -0.82 -11.39 -10.28
N THR A 199 0.39 -10.82 -10.29
CA THR A 199 1.64 -11.52 -10.57
C THR A 199 2.40 -11.83 -9.28
N ASP A 200 3.48 -12.62 -9.36
CA ASP A 200 4.36 -12.90 -8.21
C ASP A 200 5.09 -11.66 -7.69
N ASN A 201 5.19 -10.61 -8.52
CA ASN A 201 5.74 -9.31 -8.14
C ASN A 201 4.75 -8.46 -7.32
N MET A 202 3.56 -8.97 -7.09
CA MET A 202 2.49 -8.33 -6.35
C MET A 202 2.13 -9.13 -5.11
N MET A 203 1.53 -8.48 -4.16
CA MET A 203 0.87 -9.07 -3.00
C MET A 203 -0.41 -8.30 -2.69
N CYS A 204 -1.36 -8.96 -2.04
CA CYS A 204 -2.64 -8.35 -1.73
C CYS A 204 -2.88 -8.32 -0.22
N ALA A 205 -3.57 -7.28 0.22
CA ALA A 205 -4.03 -7.19 1.60
C ALA A 205 -5.33 -6.40 1.67
N GLY A 206 -6.19 -6.76 2.61
CA GLY A 206 -7.49 -6.14 2.78
C GLY A 206 -8.43 -7.04 3.58
N VAL A 207 -9.61 -6.54 3.91
CA VAL A 207 -10.64 -7.31 4.59
C VAL A 207 -11.66 -7.80 3.57
N GLU A 208 -11.88 -9.11 3.46
CA GLU A 208 -12.80 -9.69 2.48
C GLU A 208 -14.23 -9.12 2.57
N ALA A 209 -14.68 -8.79 3.78
CA ALA A 209 -15.96 -8.13 4.00
C ALA A 209 -15.97 -6.65 3.57
N GLY A 210 -14.84 -6.10 3.19
CA GLY A 210 -14.65 -4.68 2.89
C GLY A 210 -14.52 -3.80 4.15
N GLY A 211 -14.54 -2.49 3.94
CA GLY A 211 -14.56 -1.48 5.01
C GLY A 211 -13.19 -1.05 5.54
N LYS A 212 -12.12 -1.82 5.30
CA LYS A 212 -10.73 -1.48 5.68
C LYS A 212 -9.80 -1.82 4.54
N ASP A 213 -9.09 -0.81 4.05
CA ASP A 213 -8.16 -0.92 2.92
C ASP A 213 -7.25 0.31 2.88
N SER A 214 -6.24 0.31 2.00
CA SER A 214 -5.59 1.52 1.52
C SER A 214 -6.51 2.25 0.52
N CYS A 215 -6.35 3.56 0.39
CA CYS A 215 -7.20 4.38 -0.48
C CYS A 215 -6.38 5.38 -1.31
N GLN A 216 -7.06 6.17 -2.16
CA GLN A 216 -6.40 7.22 -2.94
C GLN A 216 -5.66 8.18 -2.01
N GLY A 217 -4.38 8.42 -2.31
CA GLY A 217 -3.45 9.19 -1.48
C GLY A 217 -2.50 8.32 -0.66
N ASP A 218 -2.78 7.01 -0.45
CA ASP A 218 -1.83 6.08 0.16
C ASP A 218 -0.81 5.54 -0.85
N SER A 219 -0.99 5.80 -2.13
CA SER A 219 -0.11 5.41 -3.25
C SER A 219 1.36 5.60 -2.93
N GLY A 220 2.18 4.57 -3.13
CA GLY A 220 3.61 4.57 -2.81
C GLY A 220 3.95 4.38 -1.33
N GLY A 221 2.96 4.46 -0.44
CA GLY A 221 3.12 4.24 1.00
C GLY A 221 3.47 2.79 1.35
N PRO A 222 3.94 2.56 2.60
CA PRO A 222 4.42 1.25 3.02
C PRO A 222 3.32 0.34 3.56
N LEU A 223 3.40 -0.95 3.19
CA LEU A 223 2.77 -2.07 3.89
C LEU A 223 3.85 -2.76 4.71
N VAL A 224 3.65 -2.86 6.03
CA VAL A 224 4.68 -3.32 6.97
C VAL A 224 4.18 -4.40 7.93
N VAL A 225 5.12 -5.23 8.41
CA VAL A 225 4.90 -6.25 9.43
C VAL A 225 5.88 -6.05 10.60
N ASN A 226 5.45 -6.34 11.83
CA ASN A 226 6.32 -6.34 13.00
C ASN A 226 6.87 -7.75 13.27
N ILE A 227 8.18 -7.87 13.37
CA ILE A 227 8.88 -9.13 13.61
C ILE A 227 9.72 -9.01 14.89
N GLY A 228 9.15 -9.43 16.02
CA GLY A 228 9.88 -9.38 17.28
C GLY A 228 10.39 -7.99 17.69
N GLY A 229 9.64 -6.94 17.33
CA GLY A 229 9.98 -5.55 17.62
C GLY A 229 10.69 -4.82 16.47
N THR A 230 11.05 -5.51 15.38
CA THR A 230 11.61 -4.90 14.16
C THR A 230 10.52 -4.79 13.09
N TRP A 231 10.32 -3.62 12.52
CA TRP A 231 9.38 -3.40 11.44
C TRP A 231 10.02 -3.63 10.07
N VAL A 232 9.32 -4.36 9.21
CA VAL A 232 9.79 -4.75 7.88
C VAL A 232 8.74 -4.40 6.85
N GLN A 233 9.14 -3.69 5.81
CA GLN A 233 8.27 -3.37 4.68
C GLN A 233 8.23 -4.54 3.70
N GLY A 234 7.03 -5.11 3.54
CA GLY A 234 6.75 -6.19 2.59
C GLY A 234 6.16 -5.70 1.28
N GLY A 235 5.45 -4.56 1.32
CA GLY A 235 4.74 -4.02 0.16
C GLY A 235 4.86 -2.52 -0.01
N VAL A 236 4.56 -2.05 -1.24
CA VAL A 236 4.38 -0.65 -1.62
C VAL A 236 2.97 -0.51 -2.19
N VAL A 237 2.15 0.40 -1.67
CA VAL A 237 0.78 0.63 -2.16
C VAL A 237 0.80 0.94 -3.64
N SER A 238 0.11 0.15 -4.44
CA SER A 238 0.12 0.25 -5.90
C SER A 238 -1.27 0.60 -6.46
N PHE A 239 -2.22 -0.32 -6.43
CA PHE A 239 -3.55 -0.06 -6.96
C PHE A 239 -4.64 -0.85 -6.20
N GLY A 240 -5.90 -0.51 -6.49
CA GLY A 240 -7.09 -1.23 -6.02
C GLY A 240 -8.33 -0.84 -6.81
N ALA A 241 -9.31 -1.72 -6.89
CA ALA A 241 -10.57 -1.47 -7.58
C ALA A 241 -11.61 -0.77 -6.67
N GLY A 242 -11.20 0.35 -6.08
CA GLY A 242 -11.96 1.09 -5.06
C GLY A 242 -11.30 0.98 -3.68
N CYS A 243 -11.91 1.58 -2.66
CA CYS A 243 -11.37 1.57 -1.30
C CYS A 243 -12.31 0.80 -0.38
N GLY A 244 -11.82 -0.27 0.26
CA GLY A 244 -12.58 -1.08 1.17
C GLY A 244 -13.81 -1.75 0.56
N VAL A 245 -13.76 -2.07 -0.73
CA VAL A 245 -14.83 -2.82 -1.41
C VAL A 245 -14.69 -4.30 -1.07
N ALA A 246 -15.82 -4.94 -0.71
CA ALA A 246 -15.81 -6.35 -0.38
C ALA A 246 -15.27 -7.19 -1.55
N LEU A 247 -14.42 -8.18 -1.24
CA LEU A 247 -13.75 -9.08 -2.19
C LEU A 247 -12.82 -8.38 -3.21
N LEU A 248 -12.45 -7.11 -2.98
CA LEU A 248 -11.50 -6.37 -3.81
C LEU A 248 -10.38 -5.81 -2.92
N PRO A 249 -9.39 -6.63 -2.53
CA PRO A 249 -8.28 -6.18 -1.70
C PRO A 249 -7.37 -5.22 -2.45
N GLY A 250 -6.67 -4.36 -1.71
CA GLY A 250 -5.59 -3.54 -2.24
C GLY A 250 -4.44 -4.41 -2.76
N VAL A 251 -3.79 -3.96 -3.83
CA VAL A 251 -2.64 -4.61 -4.47
C VAL A 251 -1.39 -3.76 -4.24
N TYR A 252 -0.30 -4.43 -3.89
CA TYR A 252 0.97 -3.84 -3.47
C TYR A 252 2.11 -4.44 -4.28
N ALA A 253 3.10 -3.65 -4.66
CA ALA A 253 4.35 -4.18 -5.20
C ALA A 253 5.10 -4.95 -4.08
N ARG A 254 5.45 -6.21 -4.32
CA ARG A 254 6.09 -7.13 -3.36
C ARG A 254 7.58 -6.81 -3.23
N VAL A 255 7.99 -6.11 -2.18
CA VAL A 255 9.36 -5.58 -1.98
C VAL A 255 10.44 -6.64 -2.10
N SER A 256 10.21 -7.85 -1.60
CA SER A 256 11.20 -8.94 -1.63
C SER A 256 11.67 -9.34 -3.04
N GLN A 257 10.87 -9.08 -4.08
CA GLN A 257 11.23 -9.35 -5.48
C GLN A 257 12.26 -8.36 -6.04
N TYR A 258 12.50 -7.25 -5.36
CA TYR A 258 13.31 -6.15 -5.88
C TYR A 258 14.62 -5.93 -5.13
N LYS A 259 15.02 -6.82 -4.21
CA LYS A 259 16.25 -6.68 -3.41
C LYS A 259 17.48 -6.40 -4.26
N GLN A 260 17.69 -7.18 -5.32
CA GLN A 260 18.84 -7.02 -6.19
C GLN A 260 18.83 -5.67 -6.91
N TRP A 261 17.67 -5.27 -7.45
CA TRP A 261 17.53 -3.96 -8.13
C TRP A 261 17.74 -2.81 -7.15
N ILE A 262 17.15 -2.86 -5.96
CA ILE A 262 17.35 -1.85 -4.91
C ILE A 262 18.83 -1.75 -4.53
N THR A 263 19.47 -2.88 -4.28
CA THR A 263 20.89 -2.93 -3.89
C THR A 263 21.82 -2.35 -4.97
N ASN A 264 21.50 -2.58 -6.25
CA ASN A 264 22.30 -2.09 -7.37
C ASN A 264 22.08 -0.59 -7.67
N THR A 265 20.93 -0.05 -7.25
CA THR A 265 20.57 1.35 -7.53
C THR A 265 20.97 2.29 -6.39
N VAL A 266 20.76 1.85 -5.13
CA VAL A 266 21.00 2.68 -3.95
C VAL A 266 22.49 2.89 -3.74
N THR A 267 22.87 4.16 -3.66
CA THR A 267 24.26 4.57 -3.34
C THR A 267 24.36 5.03 -1.89
N GLY A 268 25.57 4.98 -1.31
CA GLY A 268 25.81 5.35 0.09
C GLY A 268 25.52 4.18 1.05
N PRO A 269 25.01 4.43 2.27
CA PRO A 269 24.71 3.37 3.21
C PRO A 269 23.65 2.42 2.64
N PRO A 270 23.88 1.09 2.67
CA PRO A 270 22.93 0.13 2.12
C PRO A 270 21.62 0.12 2.97
N PRO A 271 20.46 -0.09 2.35
CA PRO A 271 19.21 -0.37 3.07
C PRO A 271 19.35 -1.64 3.90
N GLY A 272 18.66 -1.71 5.04
CA GLY A 272 18.60 -2.92 5.84
C GLY A 272 17.60 -3.92 5.25
N PHE A 273 18.06 -5.12 4.89
CA PHE A 273 17.19 -6.23 4.48
C PHE A 273 17.05 -7.23 5.62
N VAL A 274 15.80 -7.68 5.87
CA VAL A 274 15.46 -8.64 6.91
C VAL A 274 14.61 -9.75 6.29
N SER A 275 15.04 -11.00 6.47
CA SER A 275 14.28 -12.16 6.06
C SER A 275 13.13 -12.42 7.03
N PHE A 276 11.94 -12.54 6.48
CA PHE A 276 10.72 -12.86 7.22
C PHE A 276 10.09 -14.13 6.67
N THR A 277 9.78 -15.06 7.55
CA THR A 277 9.01 -16.25 7.22
C THR A 277 7.71 -16.23 8.02
N SER A 278 6.58 -16.18 7.31
CA SER A 278 5.27 -16.29 7.94
C SER A 278 5.16 -17.59 8.73
N PRO A 279 4.64 -17.56 9.95
CA PRO A 279 4.40 -18.77 10.73
C PRO A 279 3.23 -19.58 10.13
N GLY A 280 3.24 -20.90 10.35
CA GLY A 280 2.13 -21.78 10.00
C GLY A 280 2.14 -22.27 8.55
N ILE A 281 0.96 -22.57 8.03
CA ILE A 281 0.72 -23.13 6.70
C ILE A 281 0.09 -22.02 5.85
N ASN A 282 0.55 -21.91 4.60
CA ASN A 282 -0.09 -21.03 3.62
C ASN A 282 -1.37 -21.70 3.09
N PHE A 283 -2.53 -21.28 3.57
CA PHE A 283 -3.81 -21.86 3.13
C PHE A 283 -4.17 -21.48 1.69
N ASP A 284 -3.58 -20.42 1.15
CA ASP A 284 -3.78 -20.00 -0.25
C ASP A 284 -3.28 -21.05 -1.26
N ASP A 285 -2.31 -21.88 -0.87
CA ASP A 285 -1.80 -22.97 -1.72
C ASP A 285 -2.87 -24.04 -2.04
N PHE A 286 -3.92 -24.10 -1.23
CA PHE A 286 -5.06 -25.01 -1.40
C PHE A 286 -6.31 -24.31 -1.93
N PHE A 287 -6.24 -22.99 -2.15
CA PHE A 287 -7.39 -22.20 -2.62
C PHE A 287 -7.62 -22.43 -4.11
N THR A 288 -8.87 -22.68 -4.48
CA THR A 288 -9.33 -22.75 -5.87
C THR A 288 -10.47 -21.76 -6.07
N CYS A 289 -10.43 -21.04 -7.20
CA CYS A 289 -11.51 -20.11 -7.52
C CYS A 289 -12.86 -20.86 -7.60
N PRO A 290 -13.89 -20.37 -6.92
CA PRO A 290 -15.22 -20.91 -7.12
C PRO A 290 -15.63 -20.75 -8.59
N PRO A 291 -16.37 -21.73 -9.17
CA PRO A 291 -16.87 -21.59 -10.52
C PRO A 291 -17.78 -20.35 -10.61
N PRO A 292 -17.83 -19.67 -11.76
CA PRO A 292 -18.76 -18.57 -11.96
C PRO A 292 -20.19 -19.06 -11.66
N PRO A 293 -21.04 -18.22 -11.02
CA PRO A 293 -22.39 -18.61 -10.77
C PRO A 293 -23.07 -19.01 -12.10
N PRO A 294 -23.88 -20.08 -12.08
CA PRO A 294 -24.59 -20.48 -13.30
C PRO A 294 -25.38 -19.28 -13.81
N PRO A 295 -25.45 -19.07 -15.14
CA PRO A 295 -26.22 -17.98 -15.70
C PRO A 295 -27.62 -18.06 -15.12
N THR A 296 -28.07 -17.00 -14.46
CA THR A 296 -29.43 -16.90 -13.98
C THR A 296 -30.35 -17.15 -15.17
N PRO A 297 -31.22 -18.16 -15.14
CA PRO A 297 -32.14 -18.38 -16.25
C PRO A 297 -32.92 -17.08 -16.43
N THR A 298 -32.69 -16.43 -17.56
CA THR A 298 -33.52 -15.30 -17.99
C THR A 298 -34.91 -15.91 -18.18
N SER A 299 -35.75 -15.75 -17.19
CA SER A 299 -37.18 -16.02 -17.35
C SER A 299 -37.68 -14.99 -18.34
N PHE A 300 -37.71 -15.36 -19.63
CA PHE A 300 -38.53 -14.65 -20.58
C PHE A 300 -39.99 -14.76 -20.02
N PRO A 301 -40.69 -13.66 -19.85
CA PRO A 301 -42.11 -13.75 -19.57
C PRO A 301 -42.73 -14.45 -20.76
N THR A 302 -43.16 -15.68 -20.58
CA THR A 302 -44.07 -16.37 -21.48
C THR A 302 -45.38 -15.63 -21.39
N THR A 303 -45.56 -14.64 -22.22
CA THR A 303 -46.90 -14.11 -22.49
C THR A 303 -47.64 -15.15 -23.34
N THR A 304 -48.33 -16.05 -22.66
CA THR A 304 -49.48 -16.72 -23.26
C THR A 304 -50.61 -15.72 -23.24
N ASP A 305 -50.72 -14.91 -24.30
CA ASP A 305 -51.94 -14.19 -24.55
C ASP A 305 -52.47 -14.63 -25.90
N ASP A 306 -53.37 -15.61 -25.86
CA ASP A 306 -54.27 -15.95 -26.94
C ASP A 306 -55.34 -14.87 -27.01
N SER A 307 -55.12 -13.81 -27.79
CA SER A 307 -56.21 -12.99 -28.26
C SER A 307 -55.97 -12.54 -29.70
N VAL A 308 -56.77 -13.13 -30.53
CA VAL A 308 -56.92 -12.86 -31.98
C VAL A 308 -57.69 -11.54 -32.14
N PHE A 309 -57.21 -10.72 -33.10
CA PHE A 309 -57.86 -9.55 -33.74
C PHE A 309 -57.84 -8.18 -33.05
N GLY A 310 -57.18 -7.26 -33.73
CA GLY A 310 -57.35 -5.82 -33.54
C GLY A 310 -56.32 -5.01 -34.28
N SER A 311 -56.66 -4.66 -35.49
CA SER A 311 -56.04 -3.74 -36.47
C SER A 311 -55.42 -2.47 -35.92
N GLY A 312 -54.30 -2.08 -36.47
CA GLY A 312 -54.09 -0.70 -36.98
C GLY A 312 -53.23 0.24 -36.14
N GLU A 313 -52.09 0.64 -36.77
CA GLU A 313 -51.51 1.97 -36.74
C GLU A 313 -50.86 2.49 -35.44
N ASN A 314 -49.60 2.56 -35.32
CA ASN A 314 -48.73 3.73 -35.56
C ASN A 314 -47.27 3.44 -35.14
N LEU A 315 -46.41 3.39 -36.14
CA LEU A 315 -44.97 3.60 -35.99
C LEU A 315 -44.71 5.07 -35.66
N GLY A 316 -43.94 5.36 -34.65
CA GLY A 316 -43.37 6.69 -34.52
C GLY A 316 -42.94 7.10 -33.12
N HIS A 317 -41.64 7.32 -32.97
CA HIS A 317 -41.03 8.11 -31.88
C HIS A 317 -40.86 7.49 -30.48
N PHE A 318 -39.76 6.76 -30.32
CA PHE A 318 -39.02 6.82 -29.06
C PHE A 318 -37.53 6.49 -29.29
N THR A 319 -36.80 7.38 -29.98
CA THR A 319 -35.33 7.43 -29.93
C THR A 319 -34.91 8.87 -30.02
N HIS A 320 -34.89 9.63 -28.92
CA HIS A 320 -34.14 10.90 -28.79
C HIS A 320 -34.45 11.57 -27.45
N LEU A 321 -34.03 10.95 -26.32
CA LEU A 321 -34.13 11.65 -25.03
C LEU A 321 -33.02 11.29 -24.01
N THR A 322 -31.93 10.61 -24.43
CA THR A 322 -30.81 10.32 -23.52
C THR A 322 -29.47 10.94 -23.92
N ALA A 323 -29.44 11.79 -24.97
CA ALA A 323 -28.19 12.41 -25.45
C ALA A 323 -28.05 13.91 -25.12
N LEU A 324 -28.99 14.53 -24.39
CA LEU A 324 -28.98 15.98 -24.12
C LEU A 324 -28.64 16.36 -22.67
N SER A 325 -28.52 15.40 -21.76
CA SER A 325 -28.19 15.69 -20.35
C SER A 325 -26.71 15.70 -20.01
N VAL A 326 -25.81 15.25 -20.91
CA VAL A 326 -24.36 15.25 -20.66
C VAL A 326 -23.65 16.47 -21.28
N LEU A 327 -24.27 17.14 -22.27
CA LEU A 327 -23.67 18.31 -22.90
C LEU A 327 -23.95 19.63 -22.15
N GLY A 328 -24.91 19.65 -21.23
CA GLY A 328 -25.27 20.85 -20.45
C GLY A 328 -24.33 21.15 -19.28
N LEU A 329 -23.58 20.16 -18.80
CA LEU A 329 -22.65 20.32 -17.66
C LEU A 329 -21.26 20.83 -18.05
N PHE A 330 -20.88 20.73 -19.34
CA PHE A 330 -19.59 21.23 -19.80
C PHE A 330 -19.59 22.70 -20.26
N LEU A 331 -20.77 23.31 -20.51
CA LEU A 331 -20.84 24.72 -20.91
C LEU A 331 -20.95 25.71 -19.74
N HIS A 332 -21.22 25.27 -18.53
CA HIS A 332 -21.26 26.17 -17.34
C HIS A 332 -19.91 26.44 -16.70
N PHE A 333 -18.87 25.68 -17.08
CA PHE A 333 -17.51 25.88 -16.52
C PHE A 333 -16.65 26.88 -17.31
N PHE A 334 -17.05 27.30 -18.51
CA PHE A 334 -16.28 28.22 -19.36
C PHE A 334 -16.80 29.68 -19.40
N ILE A 335 -17.87 30.03 -18.70
CA ILE A 335 -18.42 31.39 -18.72
C ILE A 335 -18.20 32.17 -17.40
N SER A 336 -17.58 31.54 -16.39
CA SER A 336 -17.34 32.23 -15.09
C SER A 336 -15.90 32.70 -14.84
N SER A 337 -15.00 32.63 -15.83
CA SER A 337 -13.62 33.13 -15.68
C SER A 337 -13.19 34.18 -16.71
N GLY A 338 -14.11 35.07 -17.07
CA GLY A 338 -13.82 36.20 -17.93
C GLY A 338 -14.52 37.46 -17.41
N GLY A 339 -13.86 38.20 -16.49
CA GLY A 339 -14.40 39.48 -16.05
C GLY A 339 -13.71 40.07 -14.81
N MET A 340 -12.70 40.91 -15.08
CA MET A 340 -11.99 41.87 -14.21
C MET A 340 -11.03 41.31 -13.17
#